data_8340f8da90f8176ff4191b835094d842
#
_entry.id   8340f8da90f8176ff4191b835094d842
#
_cell.length_a   1.000
_cell.length_b   1.000
_cell.length_c   1.000
_cell.angle_alpha   90.00
_cell.angle_beta   90.00
_cell.angle_gamma   90.00
#
_symmetry.space_group_name_H-M   'P 1'
#
loop_
_entity.id
_entity.type
_entity.pdbx_description
1 polymer ?
#
loop_
_entity_poly.entity_id
_entity_poly.type
_entity_poly.pdbx_seq_one_letter_code
_entity_poly.pdbx_strand_id
1 'polypeptide(L)'
;MTEAPARSEPGSTAPASTEPASTVPASTGRRGRPPGTSRRALELIALRLFTEQGFEATTIEQIAAEAGVSPRTFFRYFSSKASVLWAEFDHEVGTIRAALAAVPPATPMMDAIRQAVVTANHYRAEDVPELRARMNLIGTEPALVSSAATHYDAWERAISDFVASRTGQPAGSLYPLAVGRATLAACRAAYDRWADRADADLTLYLNAALTALAAGFAPDALRAAPPWTTDGCL
;
A
#
# COMPACT_ATOMS: atom_id res chain seq x y z
N MET A 1 7.13 43.99 66.82
CA MET A 1 8.10 45.11 66.94
C MET A 1 8.30 45.58 65.52
N THR A 2 7.56 46.58 65.15
CA THR A 2 8.09 47.95 65.02
C THR A 2 8.78 48.09 63.65
N GLU A 3 8.47 48.94 62.75
CA GLU A 3 7.62 50.15 62.59
C GLU A 3 7.82 50.65 61.14
N ALA A 4 6.79 51.08 60.52
CA ALA A 4 6.89 51.98 59.37
C ALA A 4 7.26 53.39 59.93
N PRO A 5 7.53 54.46 59.18
CA PRO A 5 6.67 55.01 58.13
C PRO A 5 7.38 55.83 57.01
N ALA A 6 6.74 55.99 55.86
CA ALA A 6 5.98 57.19 55.42
C ALA A 6 6.72 58.24 54.58
N ARG A 7 6.02 58.66 53.50
CA ARG A 7 5.86 60.00 52.86
C ARG A 7 6.99 60.43 51.91
N SER A 8 6.80 61.09 50.78
CA SER A 8 5.75 61.99 50.30
C SER A 8 5.96 62.21 48.78
N GLU A 9 4.85 62.47 48.09
CA GLU A 9 4.78 63.21 46.80
C GLU A 9 5.16 64.68 47.01
N PRO A 10 5.22 65.57 46.00
CA PRO A 10 4.46 65.65 44.76
C PRO A 10 5.17 66.29 43.53
N GLY A 11 4.52 66.20 42.38
CA GLY A 11 4.38 67.46 41.61
C GLY A 11 4.86 67.45 40.16
N SER A 12 3.93 67.58 39.31
CA SER A 12 3.77 68.61 38.28
C SER A 12 4.05 68.34 36.82
N THR A 13 3.01 68.34 36.07
CA THR A 13 2.73 69.03 34.80
C THR A 13 3.23 68.37 33.48
N ALA A 14 2.21 68.00 32.70
CA ALA A 14 2.28 67.79 31.23
C ALA A 14 2.56 69.11 30.47
N PRO A 15 2.96 69.03 29.18
CA PRO A 15 1.92 69.13 28.17
C PRO A 15 2.06 68.16 27.00
N ALA A 16 0.94 68.00 26.31
CA ALA A 16 0.64 67.26 25.13
C ALA A 16 1.53 67.65 23.94
N SER A 17 1.87 66.66 23.15
CA SER A 17 2.23 66.86 21.74
C SER A 17 1.75 65.66 20.91
N THR A 18 0.99 66.03 19.97
CA THR A 18 0.25 65.44 18.88
C THR A 18 1.00 64.32 18.14
N GLU A 19 0.27 63.23 17.85
CA GLU A 19 0.59 62.17 16.90
C GLU A 19 0.98 62.67 15.50
N PRO A 20 1.68 61.81 14.71
CA PRO A 20 0.94 61.28 13.57
C PRO A 20 0.95 59.74 13.49
N ALA A 21 -0.22 59.25 13.11
CA ALA A 21 -0.52 57.87 12.83
C ALA A 21 0.46 57.27 11.82
N SER A 22 1.26 56.29 12.26
CA SER A 22 2.06 55.44 11.36
C SER A 22 1.20 54.25 11.00
N THR A 23 0.69 54.28 9.79
CA THR A 23 -0.04 53.19 9.14
C THR A 23 0.91 52.02 8.95
N VAL A 24 0.82 51.00 9.78
CA VAL A 24 1.49 49.72 9.59
C VAL A 24 0.81 49.05 8.41
N PRO A 25 1.54 48.71 7.30
CA PRO A 25 0.95 47.88 6.24
C PRO A 25 0.66 46.51 6.82
N ALA A 26 -0.61 46.09 6.70
CA ALA A 26 -1.05 44.74 7.00
C ALA A 26 -0.13 43.77 6.24
N SER A 27 0.65 42.98 7.00
CA SER A 27 1.40 41.87 6.44
C SER A 27 0.39 40.90 5.82
N THR A 28 0.30 40.91 4.50
CA THR A 28 -0.33 39.81 3.75
C THR A 28 0.31 38.53 4.18
N GLY A 29 -0.38 37.81 5.03
CA GLY A 29 0.02 36.47 5.46
C GLY A 29 0.37 35.65 4.22
N ARG A 30 1.62 35.24 4.11
CA ARG A 30 2.04 34.20 3.17
C ARG A 30 1.09 33.03 3.41
N ARG A 31 0.14 32.85 2.49
CA ARG A 31 -0.60 31.60 2.39
C ARG A 31 0.44 30.49 2.37
N GLY A 32 0.51 29.74 3.47
CA GLY A 32 1.37 28.57 3.54
C GLY A 32 1.12 27.73 2.31
N ARG A 33 2.20 27.28 1.68
CA ARG A 33 2.17 26.32 0.56
C ARG A 33 1.18 25.22 0.96
N PRO A 34 0.18 24.85 0.12
CA PRO A 34 -0.73 23.75 0.43
C PRO A 34 0.09 22.54 0.86
N PRO A 35 -0.37 21.75 1.86
CA PRO A 35 0.36 20.53 2.26
C PRO A 35 0.66 19.74 1.01
N GLY A 36 1.96 19.48 0.77
CA GLY A 36 2.42 18.84 -0.46
C GLY A 36 1.69 17.51 -0.62
N THR A 37 1.12 17.24 -1.79
CA THR A 37 0.51 15.97 -2.14
C THR A 37 1.40 14.81 -1.72
N SER A 38 0.80 13.83 -1.04
CA SER A 38 1.49 12.59 -0.65
C SER A 38 1.48 11.58 -1.80
N ARG A 39 2.37 10.58 -1.74
CA ARG A 39 2.35 9.44 -2.65
C ARG A 39 0.96 8.78 -2.67
N ARG A 40 0.40 8.53 -1.49
CA ARG A 40 -0.93 7.90 -1.32
C ARG A 40 -2.06 8.73 -1.95
N ALA A 41 -2.02 10.05 -1.81
CA ALA A 41 -3.03 10.91 -2.45
C ALA A 41 -2.98 10.82 -3.98
N LEU A 42 -1.78 10.77 -4.59
CA LEU A 42 -1.62 10.56 -6.01
C LEU A 42 -2.11 9.18 -6.47
N GLU A 43 -1.86 8.13 -5.68
CA GLU A 43 -2.35 6.77 -5.94
C GLU A 43 -3.88 6.74 -6.01
N LEU A 44 -4.55 7.29 -5.01
CA LEU A 44 -6.02 7.32 -4.93
C LEU A 44 -6.65 8.11 -6.08
N ILE A 45 -6.08 9.28 -6.40
CA ILE A 45 -6.55 10.10 -7.52
C ILE A 45 -6.37 9.34 -8.84
N ALA A 46 -5.21 8.75 -9.06
CA ALA A 46 -4.93 7.99 -10.28
C ALA A 46 -5.86 6.79 -10.42
N LEU A 47 -6.04 6.00 -9.36
CA LEU A 47 -6.93 4.84 -9.35
C LEU A 47 -8.38 5.24 -9.67
N ARG A 48 -8.88 6.32 -9.06
CA ARG A 48 -10.20 6.85 -9.37
C ARG A 48 -10.33 7.22 -10.86
N LEU A 49 -9.39 8.00 -11.40
CA LEU A 49 -9.40 8.39 -12.80
C LEU A 49 -9.30 7.18 -13.75
N PHE A 50 -8.47 6.19 -13.43
CA PHE A 50 -8.39 4.96 -14.22
C PHE A 50 -9.70 4.16 -14.21
N THR A 51 -10.40 4.15 -13.08
CA THR A 51 -11.69 3.47 -12.96
C THR A 51 -12.82 4.20 -13.70
N GLU A 52 -12.83 5.55 -13.63
CA GLU A 52 -13.89 6.39 -14.22
C GLU A 52 -13.72 6.60 -15.73
N GLN A 53 -12.49 6.76 -16.21
CA GLN A 53 -12.20 7.18 -17.58
C GLN A 53 -11.47 6.10 -18.39
N GLY A 54 -10.98 5.04 -17.73
CA GLY A 54 -10.12 4.02 -18.32
C GLY A 54 -8.63 4.34 -18.18
N PHE A 55 -7.83 3.29 -18.09
CA PHE A 55 -6.38 3.41 -17.90
C PHE A 55 -5.71 4.14 -19.07
N GLU A 56 -6.00 3.76 -20.31
CA GLU A 56 -5.36 4.36 -21.50
C GLU A 56 -5.73 5.83 -21.69
N ALA A 57 -7.00 6.19 -21.45
CA ALA A 57 -7.49 7.57 -21.64
C ALA A 57 -6.98 8.55 -20.58
N THR A 58 -6.57 8.07 -19.41
CA THR A 58 -6.05 8.90 -18.32
C THR A 58 -4.58 9.26 -18.56
N THR A 59 -4.24 10.54 -18.46
CA THR A 59 -2.86 11.03 -18.61
C THR A 59 -2.23 11.42 -17.27
N ILE A 60 -0.90 11.47 -17.23
CA ILE A 60 -0.15 11.94 -16.04
C ILE A 60 -0.46 13.41 -15.75
N GLU A 61 -0.68 14.21 -16.78
CA GLU A 61 -1.06 15.63 -16.67
C GLU A 61 -2.40 15.79 -15.97
N GLN A 62 -3.39 14.95 -16.30
CA GLN A 62 -4.70 14.94 -15.62
C GLN A 62 -4.57 14.53 -14.16
N ILE A 63 -3.82 13.47 -13.84
CA ILE A 63 -3.57 13.03 -12.48
C ILE A 63 -2.89 14.14 -11.66
N ALA A 64 -1.86 14.77 -12.24
CA ALA A 64 -1.13 15.83 -11.58
C ALA A 64 -2.00 17.08 -11.35
N ALA A 65 -2.81 17.47 -12.36
CA ALA A 65 -3.72 18.60 -12.27
C ALA A 65 -4.78 18.38 -11.17
N GLU A 66 -5.40 17.21 -11.14
CA GLU A 66 -6.38 16.83 -10.11
C GLU A 66 -5.78 16.84 -8.70
N ALA A 67 -4.51 16.44 -8.59
CA ALA A 67 -3.76 16.48 -7.33
C ALA A 67 -3.23 17.88 -6.96
N GLY A 68 -3.43 18.87 -7.81
CA GLY A 68 -2.90 20.24 -7.60
C GLY A 68 -1.37 20.32 -7.66
N VAL A 69 -0.71 19.45 -8.41
CA VAL A 69 0.75 19.40 -8.54
C VAL A 69 1.20 19.45 -10.02
N SER A 70 2.51 19.62 -10.24
CA SER A 70 3.06 19.51 -11.58
C SER A 70 3.32 18.04 -11.97
N PRO A 71 3.37 17.71 -13.29
CA PRO A 71 3.82 16.39 -13.76
C PRO A 71 5.22 16.02 -13.25
N ARG A 72 6.13 16.99 -13.09
CA ARG A 72 7.44 16.77 -12.45
C ARG A 72 7.30 16.27 -11.00
N THR A 73 6.28 16.74 -10.28
CA THR A 73 6.02 16.27 -8.91
C THR A 73 5.50 14.84 -8.93
N PHE A 74 4.66 14.46 -9.89
CA PHE A 74 4.24 13.08 -10.10
C PHE A 74 5.45 12.18 -10.33
N PHE A 75 6.34 12.52 -11.26
CA PHE A 75 7.54 11.73 -11.57
C PHE A 75 8.56 11.63 -10.43
N ARG A 76 8.44 12.45 -9.38
CA ARG A 76 9.22 12.27 -8.16
C ARG A 76 8.77 11.04 -7.34
N TYR A 77 7.49 10.64 -7.47
CA TYR A 77 6.90 9.52 -6.73
C TYR A 77 6.78 8.24 -7.56
N PHE A 78 6.53 8.38 -8.86
CA PHE A 78 6.24 7.27 -9.77
C PHE A 78 7.01 7.41 -11.07
N SER A 79 7.60 6.32 -11.54
CA SER A 79 8.38 6.31 -12.80
C SER A 79 7.50 6.31 -14.05
N SER A 80 6.23 5.88 -13.93
CA SER A 80 5.27 5.79 -15.03
C SER A 80 3.83 5.80 -14.50
N LYS A 81 2.85 5.91 -15.41
CA LYS A 81 1.43 5.75 -15.10
C LYS A 81 1.13 4.36 -14.51
N ALA A 82 1.70 3.31 -15.08
CA ALA A 82 1.53 1.93 -14.60
C ALA A 82 2.12 1.71 -13.20
N SER A 83 3.25 2.34 -12.88
CA SER A 83 3.91 2.14 -11.58
C SER A 83 3.07 2.62 -10.37
N VAL A 84 2.03 3.42 -10.61
CA VAL A 84 1.05 3.79 -9.57
C VAL A 84 0.29 2.56 -9.06
N LEU A 85 -0.11 1.68 -9.97
CA LEU A 85 -0.89 0.49 -9.62
C LEU A 85 -0.04 -0.62 -9.00
N TRP A 86 1.25 -0.68 -9.35
CA TRP A 86 2.18 -1.68 -8.82
C TRP A 86 2.83 -1.30 -7.48
N ALA A 87 2.70 -0.05 -7.06
CA ALA A 87 3.39 0.46 -5.87
C ALA A 87 3.05 -0.31 -4.59
N GLU A 88 1.79 -0.69 -4.41
CA GLU A 88 1.33 -1.46 -3.26
C GLU A 88 1.79 -2.91 -3.32
N PHE A 89 1.74 -3.52 -4.51
CA PHE A 89 2.27 -4.87 -4.74
C PHE A 89 3.78 -4.95 -4.41
N ASP A 90 4.56 -3.96 -4.86
CA ASP A 90 5.99 -3.91 -4.55
C ASP A 90 6.25 -3.74 -3.03
N HIS A 91 5.38 -3.00 -2.35
CA HIS A 91 5.43 -2.87 -0.89
C HIS A 91 5.10 -4.18 -0.18
N GLU A 92 4.08 -4.91 -0.66
CA GLU A 92 3.71 -6.25 -0.18
C GLU A 92 4.90 -7.21 -0.27
N VAL A 93 5.63 -7.23 -1.41
CA VAL A 93 6.83 -8.07 -1.58
C VAL A 93 7.86 -7.76 -0.49
N GLY A 94 8.07 -6.49 -0.16
CA GLY A 94 8.95 -6.07 0.94
C GLY A 94 8.49 -6.61 2.30
N THR A 95 7.19 -6.54 2.56
CA THR A 95 6.57 -7.06 3.80
C THR A 95 6.71 -8.57 3.92
N ILE A 96 6.46 -9.31 2.82
CA ILE A 96 6.66 -10.77 2.77
C ILE A 96 8.12 -11.13 3.07
N ARG A 97 9.11 -10.45 2.45
CA ARG A 97 10.53 -10.69 2.72
C ARG A 97 10.88 -10.48 4.19
N ALA A 98 10.41 -9.39 4.78
CA ALA A 98 10.64 -9.08 6.18
C ALA A 98 10.01 -10.12 7.11
N ALA A 99 8.76 -10.53 6.83
CA ALA A 99 8.08 -11.55 7.59
C ALA A 99 8.80 -12.90 7.51
N LEU A 100 9.22 -13.33 6.32
CA LEU A 100 9.98 -14.58 6.14
C LEU A 100 11.33 -14.58 6.85
N ALA A 101 12.03 -13.44 6.85
CA ALA A 101 13.30 -13.29 7.57
C ALA A 101 13.15 -13.40 9.10
N ALA A 102 11.98 -13.06 9.63
CA ALA A 102 11.68 -13.13 11.07
C ALA A 102 11.17 -14.50 11.54
N VAL A 103 10.84 -15.41 10.62
CA VAL A 103 10.26 -16.73 10.98
C VAL A 103 11.29 -17.62 11.66
N PRO A 104 10.94 -18.25 12.83
CA PRO A 104 11.82 -19.18 13.49
C PRO A 104 12.24 -20.36 12.59
N PRO A 105 13.49 -20.85 12.67
CA PRO A 105 13.98 -21.96 11.85
C PRO A 105 13.16 -23.24 11.97
N ALA A 106 12.54 -23.50 13.13
CA ALA A 106 11.73 -24.69 13.38
C ALA A 106 10.35 -24.65 12.72
N THR A 107 9.89 -23.48 12.21
CA THR A 107 8.58 -23.39 11.54
C THR A 107 8.63 -24.14 10.21
N PRO A 108 7.67 -25.04 9.92
CA PRO A 108 7.59 -25.72 8.62
C PRO A 108 7.56 -24.71 7.48
N MET A 109 8.25 -25.00 6.38
CA MET A 109 8.51 -24.06 5.30
C MET A 109 7.22 -23.48 4.69
N MET A 110 6.25 -24.34 4.35
CA MET A 110 4.98 -23.87 3.79
C MET A 110 4.12 -23.12 4.77
N ASP A 111 4.20 -23.42 6.07
CA ASP A 111 3.52 -22.61 7.10
C ASP A 111 4.14 -21.22 7.25
N ALA A 112 5.46 -21.13 7.16
CA ALA A 112 6.16 -19.85 7.15
C ALA A 112 5.74 -18.98 5.98
N ILE A 113 5.71 -19.55 4.77
CA ILE A 113 5.28 -18.87 3.55
C ILE A 113 3.82 -18.40 3.68
N ARG A 114 2.93 -19.31 4.10
CA ARG A 114 1.51 -19.00 4.30
C ARG A 114 1.30 -17.87 5.31
N GLN A 115 1.96 -17.91 6.45
CA GLN A 115 1.89 -16.86 7.48
C GLN A 115 2.38 -15.51 6.96
N ALA A 116 3.52 -15.50 6.26
CA ALA A 116 4.09 -14.27 5.70
C ALA A 116 3.16 -13.63 4.66
N VAL A 117 2.60 -14.43 3.74
CA VAL A 117 1.65 -13.95 2.72
C VAL A 117 0.36 -13.43 3.37
N VAL A 118 -0.25 -14.19 4.28
CA VAL A 118 -1.48 -13.78 4.96
C VAL A 118 -1.26 -12.49 5.75
N THR A 119 -0.13 -12.37 6.45
CA THR A 119 0.19 -11.15 7.22
C THR A 119 0.36 -9.93 6.31
N ALA A 120 1.03 -10.09 5.17
CA ALA A 120 1.26 -9.01 4.22
C ALA A 120 -0.02 -8.53 3.52
N ASN A 121 -1.05 -9.37 3.48
CA ASN A 121 -2.32 -9.14 2.79
C ASN A 121 -3.49 -8.85 3.74
N HIS A 122 -3.19 -8.35 4.92
CA HIS A 122 -4.22 -7.95 5.89
C HIS A 122 -4.66 -6.50 5.62
N TYR A 123 -5.75 -6.34 4.89
CA TYR A 123 -6.32 -5.04 4.53
C TYR A 123 -7.46 -4.66 5.48
N ARG A 124 -7.65 -3.36 5.70
CA ARG A 124 -8.81 -2.84 6.42
C ARG A 124 -10.04 -2.89 5.52
N ALA A 125 -11.20 -3.08 6.10
CA ALA A 125 -12.46 -3.16 5.34
C ALA A 125 -12.68 -1.93 4.43
N GLU A 126 -12.24 -0.75 4.87
CA GLU A 126 -12.33 0.50 4.10
C GLU A 126 -11.43 0.53 2.86
N ASP A 127 -10.34 -0.25 2.81
CA ASP A 127 -9.39 -0.32 1.70
C ASP A 127 -9.80 -1.39 0.65
N VAL A 128 -10.74 -2.27 0.98
CA VAL A 128 -11.20 -3.37 0.10
C VAL A 128 -11.72 -2.88 -1.27
N PRO A 129 -12.57 -1.85 -1.37
CA PRO A 129 -13.05 -1.37 -2.67
C PRO A 129 -11.91 -0.90 -3.58
N GLU A 130 -10.91 -0.22 -3.01
CA GLU A 130 -9.72 0.23 -3.73
C GLU A 130 -8.88 -0.95 -4.22
N LEU A 131 -8.62 -1.91 -3.35
CA LEU A 131 -7.86 -3.11 -3.70
C LEU A 131 -8.51 -3.86 -4.87
N ARG A 132 -9.84 -4.04 -4.83
CA ARG A 132 -10.59 -4.69 -5.90
C ARG A 132 -10.49 -3.93 -7.23
N ALA A 133 -10.66 -2.61 -7.21
CA ALA A 133 -10.51 -1.79 -8.40
C ALA A 133 -9.10 -1.90 -9.00
N ARG A 134 -8.07 -1.89 -8.16
CA ARG A 134 -6.67 -2.06 -8.56
C ARG A 134 -6.44 -3.43 -9.19
N MET A 135 -6.88 -4.51 -8.54
CA MET A 135 -6.71 -5.87 -9.04
C MET A 135 -7.45 -6.10 -10.37
N ASN A 136 -8.66 -5.54 -10.51
CA ASN A 136 -9.40 -5.61 -11.77
C ASN A 136 -8.62 -4.91 -12.90
N LEU A 137 -8.08 -3.70 -12.68
CA LEU A 137 -7.27 -3.01 -13.68
C LEU A 137 -6.01 -3.81 -14.05
N ILE A 138 -5.28 -4.32 -13.06
CA ILE A 138 -4.07 -5.14 -13.30
C ILE A 138 -4.40 -6.40 -14.13
N GLY A 139 -5.56 -7.02 -13.89
CA GLY A 139 -5.96 -8.23 -14.59
C GLY A 139 -6.54 -8.01 -16.00
N THR A 140 -7.09 -6.84 -16.29
CA THR A 140 -7.82 -6.57 -17.54
C THR A 140 -7.11 -5.64 -18.51
N GLU A 141 -6.26 -4.73 -18.03
CA GLU A 141 -5.59 -3.75 -18.89
C GLU A 141 -4.34 -4.35 -19.56
N PRO A 142 -4.28 -4.43 -20.91
CA PRO A 142 -3.17 -5.09 -21.60
C PRO A 142 -1.79 -4.51 -21.26
N ALA A 143 -1.68 -3.20 -21.08
CA ALA A 143 -0.44 -2.54 -20.72
C ALA A 143 0.06 -2.95 -19.33
N LEU A 144 -0.86 -3.21 -18.38
CA LEU A 144 -0.55 -3.67 -17.04
C LEU A 144 -0.22 -5.15 -17.03
N VAL A 145 -0.98 -5.97 -17.75
CA VAL A 145 -0.71 -7.41 -17.92
C VAL A 145 0.69 -7.63 -18.51
N SER A 146 1.09 -6.84 -19.52
CA SER A 146 2.43 -6.95 -20.12
C SER A 146 3.56 -6.56 -19.16
N SER A 147 3.31 -5.63 -18.24
CA SER A 147 4.30 -5.19 -17.23
C SER A 147 4.37 -6.10 -16.00
N ALA A 148 3.39 -6.97 -15.80
CA ALA A 148 3.23 -7.79 -14.61
C ALA A 148 4.41 -8.74 -14.35
N ALA A 149 5.06 -9.23 -15.40
CA ALA A 149 6.14 -10.21 -15.29
C ALA A 149 7.26 -9.75 -14.34
N THR A 150 7.69 -8.48 -14.44
CA THR A 150 8.77 -7.95 -13.58
C THR A 150 8.38 -7.94 -12.10
N HIS A 151 7.12 -7.59 -11.80
CA HIS A 151 6.60 -7.54 -10.42
C HIS A 151 6.41 -8.95 -9.87
N TYR A 152 5.85 -9.87 -10.68
CA TYR A 152 5.69 -11.27 -10.32
C TYR A 152 7.03 -11.96 -10.09
N ASP A 153 8.04 -11.70 -10.93
CA ASP A 153 9.41 -12.19 -10.73
C ASP A 153 10.01 -11.72 -9.39
N ALA A 154 9.73 -10.49 -8.97
CA ALA A 154 10.22 -9.98 -7.69
C ALA A 154 9.55 -10.71 -6.51
N TRP A 155 8.26 -11.00 -6.63
CA TRP A 155 7.49 -11.76 -5.65
C TRP A 155 7.97 -13.23 -5.58
N GLU A 156 8.09 -13.91 -6.72
CA GLU A 156 8.59 -15.28 -6.81
C GLU A 156 10.00 -15.41 -6.21
N ARG A 157 10.87 -14.43 -6.49
CA ARG A 157 12.22 -14.40 -5.90
C ARG A 157 12.18 -14.27 -4.38
N ALA A 158 11.24 -13.51 -3.81
CA ALA A 158 11.13 -13.40 -2.36
C ALA A 158 10.91 -14.77 -1.69
N ILE A 159 10.05 -15.60 -2.29
CA ILE A 159 9.79 -16.96 -1.81
C ILE A 159 10.95 -17.89 -2.14
N SER A 160 11.47 -17.87 -3.38
CA SER A 160 12.58 -18.73 -3.81
C SER A 160 13.85 -18.52 -2.97
N ASP A 161 14.18 -17.27 -2.64
CA ASP A 161 15.32 -16.94 -1.76
C ASP A 161 15.13 -17.53 -0.35
N PHE A 162 13.92 -17.45 0.20
CA PHE A 162 13.60 -18.06 1.49
C PHE A 162 13.72 -19.60 1.44
N VAL A 163 13.15 -20.23 0.41
CA VAL A 163 13.26 -21.69 0.23
C VAL A 163 14.71 -22.13 0.06
N ALA A 164 15.49 -21.39 -0.73
CA ALA A 164 16.92 -21.61 -0.92
C ALA A 164 17.68 -21.58 0.42
N SER A 165 17.42 -20.58 1.25
CA SER A 165 18.03 -20.47 2.58
C SER A 165 17.70 -21.63 3.50
N ARG A 166 16.48 -22.18 3.39
CA ARG A 166 16.02 -23.30 4.21
C ARG A 166 16.52 -24.66 3.74
N THR A 167 16.77 -24.80 2.44
CA THR A 167 17.18 -26.07 1.82
C THR A 167 18.67 -26.16 1.53
N GLY A 168 19.42 -25.07 1.66
CA GLY A 168 20.82 -24.97 1.27
C GLY A 168 21.05 -25.06 -0.25
N GLN A 169 20.00 -24.89 -1.06
CA GLN A 169 20.09 -24.92 -2.52
C GLN A 169 20.23 -23.51 -3.09
N PRO A 170 20.83 -23.33 -4.28
CA PRO A 170 20.79 -22.04 -4.98
C PRO A 170 19.36 -21.61 -5.28
N ALA A 171 19.05 -20.32 -5.15
CA ALA A 171 17.70 -19.79 -5.38
C ALA A 171 17.16 -20.05 -6.80
N GLY A 172 18.07 -20.12 -7.80
CA GLY A 172 17.74 -20.46 -9.18
C GLY A 172 17.59 -21.95 -9.49
N SER A 173 17.73 -22.85 -8.50
CA SER A 173 17.53 -24.28 -8.72
C SER A 173 16.05 -24.65 -8.81
N LEU A 174 15.76 -25.85 -9.35
CA LEU A 174 14.40 -26.26 -9.66
C LEU A 174 13.43 -26.17 -8.46
N TYR A 175 13.85 -26.64 -7.29
CA TYR A 175 12.95 -26.73 -6.14
C TYR A 175 12.57 -25.34 -5.57
N PRO A 176 13.49 -24.42 -5.25
CA PRO A 176 13.15 -23.06 -4.87
C PRO A 176 12.28 -22.33 -5.90
N LEU A 177 12.62 -22.42 -7.19
CA LEU A 177 11.81 -21.80 -8.26
C LEU A 177 10.41 -22.39 -8.35
N ALA A 178 10.27 -23.71 -8.25
CA ALA A 178 8.96 -24.37 -8.32
C ALA A 178 8.06 -23.92 -7.17
N VAL A 179 8.60 -23.84 -5.94
CA VAL A 179 7.83 -23.36 -4.77
C VAL A 179 7.43 -21.88 -4.94
N GLY A 180 8.34 -21.01 -5.37
CA GLY A 180 8.04 -19.61 -5.61
C GLY A 180 6.90 -19.41 -6.61
N ARG A 181 7.00 -20.05 -7.77
CA ARG A 181 6.00 -19.97 -8.84
C ARG A 181 4.66 -20.58 -8.46
N ALA A 182 4.65 -21.77 -7.85
CA ALA A 182 3.43 -22.42 -7.41
C ALA A 182 2.69 -21.60 -6.34
N THR A 183 3.44 -20.98 -5.43
CA THR A 183 2.88 -20.11 -4.39
C THR A 183 2.24 -18.86 -4.99
N LEU A 184 2.92 -18.18 -5.92
CA LEU A 184 2.33 -17.03 -6.63
C LEU A 184 1.07 -17.43 -7.40
N ALA A 185 1.09 -18.55 -8.11
CA ALA A 185 -0.08 -19.02 -8.87
C ALA A 185 -1.28 -19.29 -7.95
N ALA A 186 -1.05 -19.92 -6.79
CA ALA A 186 -2.10 -20.13 -5.80
C ALA A 186 -2.66 -18.81 -5.22
N CYS A 187 -1.78 -17.84 -4.93
CA CYS A 187 -2.21 -16.52 -4.48
C CYS A 187 -3.03 -15.79 -5.53
N ARG A 188 -2.61 -15.81 -6.81
CA ARG A 188 -3.37 -15.19 -7.90
C ARG A 188 -4.75 -15.78 -8.04
N ALA A 189 -4.89 -17.11 -8.01
CA ALA A 189 -6.21 -17.76 -8.03
C ALA A 189 -7.09 -17.32 -6.84
N ALA A 190 -6.49 -17.14 -5.65
CA ALA A 190 -7.21 -16.63 -4.48
C ALA A 190 -7.67 -15.17 -4.69
N TYR A 191 -6.82 -14.31 -5.25
CA TYR A 191 -7.16 -12.92 -5.57
C TYR A 191 -8.26 -12.83 -6.62
N ASP A 192 -8.14 -13.55 -7.73
CA ASP A 192 -9.15 -13.56 -8.81
C ASP A 192 -10.51 -13.96 -8.24
N ARG A 193 -10.55 -15.04 -7.47
CA ARG A 193 -11.80 -15.52 -6.87
C ARG A 193 -12.39 -14.55 -5.85
N TRP A 194 -11.55 -13.98 -5.00
CA TRP A 194 -11.98 -12.98 -4.04
C TRP A 194 -12.48 -11.68 -4.72
N ALA A 195 -11.81 -11.21 -5.78
CA ALA A 195 -12.22 -10.02 -6.51
C ALA A 195 -13.63 -10.15 -7.13
N ASP A 196 -13.98 -11.36 -7.60
CA ASP A 196 -15.29 -11.65 -8.16
C ASP A 196 -16.40 -11.65 -7.10
N ARG A 197 -16.13 -12.20 -5.91
CA ARG A 197 -17.16 -12.44 -4.88
C ARG A 197 -17.13 -11.42 -3.75
N ALA A 198 -15.96 -11.18 -3.16
CA ALA A 198 -15.72 -10.36 -1.97
C ALA A 198 -16.73 -10.63 -0.83
N ASP A 199 -17.12 -11.88 -0.66
CA ASP A 199 -18.07 -12.38 0.36
C ASP A 199 -17.37 -12.75 1.68
N ALA A 200 -16.03 -12.71 1.70
CA ALA A 200 -15.19 -12.97 2.86
C ALA A 200 -13.89 -12.15 2.79
N ASP A 201 -13.11 -12.13 3.86
CA ASP A 201 -11.80 -11.49 3.90
C ASP A 201 -10.82 -12.18 2.93
N LEU A 202 -10.01 -11.38 2.21
CA LEU A 202 -8.99 -11.89 1.26
C LEU A 202 -8.05 -12.91 1.91
N THR A 203 -7.68 -12.69 3.18
CA THR A 203 -6.77 -13.58 3.90
C THR A 203 -7.31 -15.00 4.06
N LEU A 204 -8.64 -15.18 4.08
CA LEU A 204 -9.27 -16.51 4.11
C LEU A 204 -9.06 -17.24 2.79
N TYR A 205 -9.20 -16.55 1.65
CA TYR A 205 -8.96 -17.09 0.32
C TYR A 205 -7.48 -17.48 0.15
N LEU A 206 -6.55 -16.59 0.52
CA LEU A 206 -5.11 -16.86 0.49
C LEU A 206 -4.74 -18.04 1.39
N ASN A 207 -5.27 -18.06 2.61
CA ASN A 207 -5.02 -19.16 3.54
C ASN A 207 -5.52 -20.51 2.98
N ALA A 208 -6.73 -20.54 2.40
CA ALA A 208 -7.28 -21.75 1.81
C ALA A 208 -6.44 -22.24 0.63
N ALA A 209 -6.07 -21.36 -0.30
CA ALA A 209 -5.27 -21.71 -1.47
C ALA A 209 -3.88 -22.24 -1.08
N LEU A 210 -3.21 -21.57 -0.15
CA LEU A 210 -1.87 -21.97 0.31
C LEU A 210 -1.89 -23.25 1.17
N THR A 211 -2.95 -23.48 1.93
CA THR A 211 -3.15 -24.74 2.67
C THR A 211 -3.36 -25.90 1.71
N ALA A 212 -4.18 -25.73 0.66
CA ALA A 212 -4.38 -26.74 -0.37
C ALA A 212 -3.10 -27.04 -1.15
N LEU A 213 -2.32 -25.99 -1.51
CA LEU A 213 -1.01 -26.15 -2.13
C LEU A 213 -0.05 -26.94 -1.24
N ALA A 214 0.04 -26.62 0.06
CA ALA A 214 0.90 -27.31 1.00
C ALA A 214 0.55 -28.80 1.14
N ALA A 215 -0.74 -29.13 1.01
CA ALA A 215 -1.23 -30.51 1.01
C ALA A 215 -1.15 -31.20 -0.36
N GLY A 216 -0.52 -30.58 -1.38
CA GLY A 216 -0.40 -31.12 -2.73
C GLY A 216 -1.74 -31.24 -3.45
N PHE A 217 -2.73 -30.42 -3.10
CA PHE A 217 -4.11 -30.47 -3.61
C PHE A 217 -4.76 -31.85 -3.43
N ALA A 218 -4.39 -32.58 -2.39
CA ALA A 218 -4.94 -33.90 -2.09
C ALA A 218 -6.48 -33.81 -1.95
N PRO A 219 -7.25 -34.82 -2.40
CA PRO A 219 -8.70 -34.79 -2.39
C PRO A 219 -9.32 -34.52 -1.03
N ASP A 220 -8.70 -34.97 0.04
CA ASP A 220 -9.16 -34.72 1.42
C ASP A 220 -9.01 -33.25 1.83
N ALA A 221 -7.90 -32.60 1.44
CA ALA A 221 -7.70 -31.18 1.69
C ALA A 221 -8.71 -30.32 0.90
N LEU A 222 -9.04 -30.71 -0.33
CA LEU A 222 -10.04 -30.01 -1.15
C LEU A 222 -11.45 -30.18 -0.61
N ARG A 223 -11.81 -31.35 -0.06
CA ARG A 223 -13.12 -31.60 0.57
C ARG A 223 -13.29 -30.81 1.89
N ALA A 224 -12.21 -30.56 2.59
CA ALA A 224 -12.23 -29.78 3.84
C ALA A 224 -12.26 -28.25 3.58
N ALA A 225 -12.16 -27.83 2.32
CA ALA A 225 -12.20 -26.41 1.96
C ALA A 225 -13.56 -25.77 2.32
N PRO A 226 -13.59 -24.52 2.78
CA PRO A 226 -14.85 -23.82 3.06
C PRO A 226 -15.76 -23.73 1.82
N PRO A 227 -17.11 -23.74 2.00
CA PRO A 227 -18.05 -23.79 0.88
C PRO A 227 -17.95 -22.61 -0.11
N TRP A 228 -17.44 -21.48 0.33
CA TRP A 228 -17.22 -20.32 -0.54
C TRP A 228 -16.01 -20.49 -1.48
N THR A 229 -15.17 -21.50 -1.31
CA THR A 229 -14.08 -21.81 -2.25
C THR A 229 -14.57 -22.59 -3.49
N THR A 230 -15.78 -23.15 -3.44
CA THR A 230 -16.42 -23.85 -4.56
C THR A 230 -17.50 -22.98 -5.19
N ASP A 231 -17.68 -23.09 -6.51
CA ASP A 231 -18.89 -22.55 -7.13
C ASP A 231 -20.07 -23.35 -6.60
N GLY A 232 -21.02 -22.66 -6.00
CA GLY A 232 -22.29 -23.27 -5.64
C GLY A 232 -23.07 -23.68 -6.90
N CYS A 233 -22.62 -24.74 -7.57
CA CYS A 233 -23.48 -25.50 -8.47
C CYS A 233 -24.32 -26.45 -7.59
N LEU A 234 -25.50 -26.00 -7.24
CA LEU A 234 -26.68 -26.80 -6.98
C LEU A 234 -27.69 -26.49 -8.06
#